data_80bd03556641687cf37deaecfbaaeeed
#
_entry.id   80bd03556641687cf37deaecfbaaeeed
#
_cell.length_a   1.000
_cell.length_b   1.000
_cell.length_c   1.000
_cell.angle_alpha   90.00
_cell.angle_beta   90.00
_cell.angle_gamma   90.00
#
_symmetry.space_group_name_H-M   'P 1'
#
loop_
_entity.id
_entity.type
_entity.pdbx_description
1 polymer ?
#
loop_
_entity_poly.entity_id
_entity_poly.type
_entity_poly.pdbx_seq_one_letter_code
_entity_poly.pdbx_strand_id
1 'polypeptide(L)'
;MFINAVGGMKIVEPAADLAVLMAIVSSLTNRPLPAKLVVFGEVGLAGEVRPVQRGQERLREAAKLGFTHALIPDANKPRQPIAGLQVIAVRRVADAVARMRDGFTV
;
A
#
# COMPACT_ATOMS: atom_id res chain seq x y z
N MET A 1 14.09 3.75 3.22
CA MET A 1 13.50 5.07 3.49
C MET A 1 13.11 5.15 4.93
N PHE A 2 13.44 6.20 5.58
CA PHE A 2 13.30 6.22 7.01
C PHE A 2 12.75 7.53 7.53
N ILE A 3 13.00 8.65 6.90
CA ILE A 3 12.44 9.91 7.32
C ILE A 3 11.97 10.68 6.11
N ASN A 4 10.75 11.15 6.21
CA ASN A 4 10.18 11.96 5.15
C ASN A 4 9.30 13.02 5.79
N ALA A 5 9.42 14.24 5.32
CA ALA A 5 8.59 15.34 5.79
C ALA A 5 7.53 15.62 4.74
N VAL A 6 6.29 15.48 5.14
CA VAL A 6 5.14 15.75 4.28
C VAL A 6 4.23 16.70 5.04
N GLY A 7 4.07 17.91 4.55
CA GLY A 7 3.26 18.91 5.23
C GLY A 7 3.69 19.20 6.65
N GLY A 8 4.99 19.11 6.93
CA GLY A 8 5.53 19.32 8.27
C GLY A 8 5.54 18.09 9.16
N MET A 9 5.01 16.96 8.70
CA MET A 9 5.03 15.71 9.45
C MET A 9 6.19 14.84 9.01
N LYS A 10 6.79 14.14 9.97
CA LYS A 10 7.83 13.16 9.70
C LYS A 10 7.22 11.77 9.60
N ILE A 11 7.54 11.05 8.54
CA ILE A 11 7.16 9.66 8.38
C ILE A 11 8.41 8.82 8.61
N VAL A 12 8.42 8.07 9.70
CA VAL A 12 9.56 7.27 10.11
C VAL A 12 9.28 5.78 10.04
N GLU A 13 8.02 5.41 9.88
CA GLU A 13 7.60 4.01 9.91
C GLU A 13 7.89 3.32 8.58
N PRO A 14 8.68 2.22 8.56
CA PRO A 14 8.94 1.48 7.32
C PRO A 14 7.69 0.93 6.64
N ALA A 15 6.64 0.66 7.39
CA ALA A 15 5.38 0.20 6.82
C ALA A 15 4.75 1.22 5.86
N ALA A 16 5.16 2.47 5.92
CA ALA A 16 4.67 3.53 5.03
C ALA A 16 5.45 3.63 3.70
N ASP A 17 6.53 2.87 3.54
CA ASP A 17 7.41 2.99 2.37
C ASP A 17 6.65 2.84 1.06
N LEU A 18 5.84 1.81 0.95
CA LEU A 18 5.11 1.56 -0.29
C LEU A 18 4.10 2.68 -0.56
N ALA A 19 3.44 3.17 0.47
CA ALA A 19 2.47 4.25 0.33
C ALA A 19 3.12 5.53 -0.18
N VAL A 20 4.29 5.88 0.38
CA VAL A 20 5.03 7.07 -0.04
C VAL A 20 5.50 6.92 -1.48
N LEU A 21 6.04 5.75 -1.83
CA LEU A 21 6.50 5.49 -3.17
C LEU A 21 5.36 5.57 -4.19
N MET A 22 4.21 4.99 -3.88
CA MET A 22 3.05 5.04 -4.76
C MET A 22 2.53 6.47 -4.92
N ALA A 23 2.59 7.27 -3.87
CA ALA A 23 2.21 8.68 -3.95
C ALA A 23 3.15 9.45 -4.89
N ILE A 24 4.45 9.17 -4.82
CA ILE A 24 5.43 9.79 -5.71
C ILE A 24 5.17 9.39 -7.16
N VAL A 25 4.98 8.10 -7.42
CA VAL A 25 4.72 7.62 -8.77
C VAL A 25 3.41 8.20 -9.32
N SER A 26 2.38 8.27 -8.48
CA SER A 26 1.11 8.88 -8.83
C SER A 26 1.30 10.33 -9.28
N SER A 27 2.07 11.08 -8.53
CA SER A 27 2.36 12.48 -8.85
C SER A 27 3.15 12.62 -10.16
N LEU A 28 4.20 11.81 -10.33
CA LEU A 28 5.06 11.88 -11.52
C LEU A 28 4.35 11.45 -12.79
N THR A 29 3.43 10.51 -12.69
CA THR A 29 2.71 10.00 -13.86
C THR A 29 1.37 10.67 -14.07
N ASN A 30 1.00 11.60 -13.18
CA ASN A 30 -0.28 12.29 -13.22
C ASN A 30 -1.48 11.33 -13.20
N ARG A 31 -1.35 10.26 -12.42
CA ARG A 31 -2.40 9.25 -12.24
C ARG A 31 -2.83 9.25 -10.77
N PRO A 32 -4.00 9.82 -10.46
CA PRO A 32 -4.43 9.90 -9.06
C PRO A 32 -4.70 8.51 -8.48
N LEU A 33 -4.38 8.34 -7.20
CA LEU A 33 -4.74 7.13 -6.47
C LEU A 33 -6.21 7.21 -6.04
N PRO A 34 -6.90 6.05 -6.00
CA PRO A 34 -8.28 6.03 -5.53
C PRO A 34 -8.37 6.55 -4.09
N ALA A 35 -9.45 7.28 -3.80
CA ALA A 35 -9.64 7.91 -2.49
C ALA A 35 -9.81 6.87 -1.37
N LYS A 36 -10.32 5.68 -1.69
CA LYS A 36 -10.59 4.65 -0.69
C LYS A 36 -9.61 3.49 -0.77
N LEU A 37 -8.39 3.79 -1.18
CA LEU A 37 -7.28 2.83 -1.24
C LEU A 37 -6.38 3.04 -0.03
N VAL A 38 -6.13 1.98 0.72
CA VAL A 38 -5.09 1.98 1.74
C VAL A 38 -3.87 1.22 1.19
N VAL A 39 -2.68 1.72 1.49
CA VAL A 39 -1.43 1.12 1.02
C VAL A 39 -0.49 0.98 2.22
N PHE A 40 0.08 -0.20 2.39
CA PHE A 40 1.18 -0.36 3.33
C PHE A 40 2.17 -1.39 2.81
N GLY A 41 3.38 -1.36 3.33
CA GLY A 41 4.45 -2.27 2.95
C GLY A 41 5.80 -1.62 3.10
N GLU A 42 6.79 -2.42 3.47
CA GLU A 42 8.18 -1.99 3.50
C GLU A 42 8.80 -2.28 2.15
N VAL A 43 9.64 -1.37 1.65
CA VAL A 43 10.31 -1.53 0.36
C VAL A 43 11.78 -1.78 0.58
N GLY A 44 12.28 -2.90 0.05
CA GLY A 44 13.68 -3.23 0.11
C GLY A 44 14.50 -2.62 -1.02
N LEU A 45 15.80 -2.72 -0.89
CA LEU A 45 16.74 -2.11 -1.84
C LEU A 45 16.66 -2.69 -3.25
N ALA A 46 16.21 -3.94 -3.36
CA ALA A 46 16.06 -4.59 -4.67
C ALA A 46 14.66 -4.42 -5.27
N GLY A 47 13.83 -3.57 -4.67
CA GLY A 47 12.47 -3.35 -5.15
C GLY A 47 11.46 -4.37 -4.66
N GLU A 48 11.85 -5.22 -3.72
CA GLU A 48 10.91 -6.17 -3.12
C GLU A 48 9.99 -5.46 -2.11
N VAL A 49 8.77 -5.95 -2.03
CA VAL A 49 7.80 -5.46 -1.06
C VAL A 49 7.78 -6.44 0.11
N ARG A 50 8.17 -5.96 1.29
CA ARG A 50 8.31 -6.78 2.49
C ARG A 50 7.09 -6.66 3.39
N PRO A 51 6.74 -7.75 4.11
CA PRO A 51 5.60 -7.71 5.01
C PRO A 51 5.84 -6.76 6.18
N VAL A 52 4.74 -6.29 6.74
CA VAL A 52 4.76 -5.44 7.91
C VAL A 52 4.10 -6.15 9.07
N GLN A 53 4.36 -5.66 10.27
CA GLN A 53 3.73 -6.21 11.48
C GLN A 53 2.27 -5.81 11.53
N ARG A 54 1.45 -6.67 12.11
CA ARG A 54 0.02 -6.43 12.33
C ARG A 54 -0.77 -6.19 11.04
N GLY A 55 -0.36 -6.88 9.96
CA GLY A 55 -1.04 -6.73 8.67
C GLY A 55 -2.53 -7.00 8.76
N GLN A 56 -2.94 -8.04 9.48
CA GLN A 56 -4.34 -8.40 9.64
C GLN A 56 -5.11 -7.29 10.37
N GLU A 57 -4.54 -6.74 11.43
CA GLU A 57 -5.16 -5.66 12.18
C GLU A 57 -5.30 -4.41 11.34
N ARG A 58 -4.27 -4.10 10.54
CA ARG A 58 -4.30 -2.95 9.63
C ARG A 58 -5.42 -3.08 8.61
N LEU A 59 -5.61 -4.27 8.07
CA LEU A 59 -6.66 -4.52 7.09
C LEU A 59 -8.05 -4.42 7.71
N ARG A 60 -8.24 -4.98 8.89
CA ARG A 60 -9.51 -4.89 9.57
C ARG A 60 -9.87 -3.46 9.93
N GLU A 61 -8.88 -2.69 10.38
CA GLU A 61 -9.08 -1.29 10.69
C GLU A 61 -9.44 -0.49 9.44
N ALA A 62 -8.75 -0.76 8.32
CA ALA A 62 -9.05 -0.10 7.05
C ALA A 62 -10.49 -0.37 6.62
N ALA A 63 -10.94 -1.61 6.73
CA ALA A 63 -12.32 -1.96 6.40
C ALA A 63 -13.32 -1.21 7.28
N LYS A 64 -13.04 -1.08 8.57
CA LYS A 64 -13.89 -0.33 9.49
C LYS A 64 -13.96 1.15 9.14
N LEU A 65 -12.87 1.70 8.64
CA LEU A 65 -12.79 3.11 8.27
C LEU A 65 -13.41 3.41 6.90
N GLY A 66 -13.89 2.39 6.21
CA GLY A 66 -14.58 2.56 4.94
C GLY A 66 -13.68 2.45 3.71
N PHE A 67 -12.44 2.03 3.86
CA PHE A 67 -11.59 1.75 2.70
C PHE A 67 -12.14 0.54 1.96
N THR A 68 -12.07 0.58 0.64
CA THR A 68 -12.61 -0.48 -0.21
C THR A 68 -11.53 -1.32 -0.87
N HIS A 69 -10.31 -0.79 -0.95
CA HIS A 69 -9.17 -1.48 -1.59
C HIS A 69 -7.94 -1.36 -0.71
N ALA A 70 -7.12 -2.40 -0.72
CA ALA A 70 -5.86 -2.42 0.01
C ALA A 70 -4.75 -2.97 -0.87
N LEU A 71 -3.69 -2.20 -1.07
CA LEU A 71 -2.48 -2.62 -1.77
C LEU A 71 -1.45 -2.99 -0.71
N ILE A 72 -1.08 -4.25 -0.64
CA ILE A 72 -0.31 -4.79 0.48
C ILE A 72 0.76 -5.77 0.01
N PRO A 73 1.74 -6.08 0.88
CA PRO A 73 2.69 -7.15 0.59
C PRO A 73 1.98 -8.50 0.50
N ASP A 74 2.43 -9.32 -0.43
CA ASP A 74 1.86 -10.66 -0.61
C ASP A 74 1.93 -11.49 0.68
N ALA A 75 3.00 -11.35 1.44
CA ALA A 75 3.16 -12.08 2.70
C ALA A 75 2.18 -11.64 3.79
N ASN A 76 1.53 -10.50 3.62
CA ASN A 76 0.48 -10.01 4.53
C ASN A 76 -0.92 -10.39 4.08
N LYS A 77 -1.06 -11.10 2.98
CA LYS A 77 -2.37 -11.48 2.46
C LYS A 77 -3.16 -12.25 3.51
N PRO A 78 -4.41 -11.86 3.80
CA PRO A 78 -5.20 -12.54 4.81
C PRO A 78 -5.61 -13.94 4.35
N ARG A 79 -5.73 -14.86 5.29
CA ARG A 79 -6.18 -16.22 5.00
C ARG A 79 -7.63 -16.27 4.56
N GLN A 80 -8.43 -15.37 5.11
CA GLN A 80 -9.85 -15.28 4.80
C GLN A 80 -10.15 -13.89 4.27
N PRO A 81 -11.07 -13.78 3.31
CA PRO A 81 -11.46 -12.46 2.80
C PRO A 81 -12.02 -11.59 3.91
N ILE A 82 -11.76 -10.29 3.80
CA ILE A 82 -12.32 -9.29 4.71
C ILE A 82 -13.47 -8.63 3.97
N ALA A 83 -14.65 -8.68 4.58
CA ALA A 83 -15.86 -8.14 3.95
C ALA A 83 -15.70 -6.66 3.62
N GLY A 84 -16.04 -6.29 2.40
CA GLY A 84 -16.00 -4.92 1.94
C GLY A 84 -14.62 -4.41 1.55
N LEU A 85 -13.59 -5.23 1.65
CA LEU A 85 -12.22 -4.84 1.33
C LEU A 85 -11.63 -5.76 0.26
N GLN A 86 -11.25 -5.17 -0.87
CA GLN A 86 -10.59 -5.88 -1.95
C GLN A 86 -9.09 -5.79 -1.77
N VAL A 87 -8.44 -6.93 -1.57
CA VAL A 87 -7.01 -6.99 -1.25
C VAL A 87 -6.22 -7.23 -2.53
N ILE A 88 -5.24 -6.36 -2.77
CA ILE A 88 -4.32 -6.45 -3.91
C ILE A 88 -2.94 -6.73 -3.33
N ALA A 89 -2.48 -7.98 -3.45
CA ALA A 89 -1.23 -8.42 -2.88
C ALA A 89 -0.12 -8.35 -3.94
N VAL A 90 1.01 -7.75 -3.59
CA VAL A 90 2.13 -7.59 -4.50
C VAL A 90 3.43 -8.02 -3.84
N ARG A 91 4.38 -8.50 -4.65
CA ARG A 91 5.70 -8.92 -4.18
C ARG A 91 6.78 -7.91 -4.49
N ARG A 92 6.58 -7.10 -5.52
CA ARG A 92 7.57 -6.13 -5.98
C ARG A 92 6.90 -4.80 -6.26
N VAL A 93 7.71 -3.74 -6.17
CA VAL A 93 7.25 -2.38 -6.51
C VAL A 93 6.74 -2.33 -7.94
N ALA A 94 7.39 -3.03 -8.87
CA ALA A 94 6.96 -3.06 -10.27
C ALA A 94 5.52 -3.58 -10.41
N ASP A 95 5.14 -4.56 -9.61
CA ASP A 95 3.79 -5.11 -9.62
C ASP A 95 2.77 -4.07 -9.13
N ALA A 96 3.15 -3.32 -8.09
CA ALA A 96 2.29 -2.27 -7.56
C ALA A 96 2.06 -1.16 -8.60
N VAL A 97 3.11 -0.77 -9.31
CA VAL A 97 3.01 0.23 -10.37
C VAL A 97 2.14 -0.27 -11.52
N ALA A 98 2.26 -1.55 -11.88
CA ALA A 98 1.43 -2.15 -12.92
C ALA A 98 -0.04 -2.14 -12.51
N ARG A 99 -0.34 -2.45 -11.25
CA ARG A 99 -1.70 -2.38 -10.74
C ARG A 99 -2.26 -0.97 -10.80
N MET A 100 -1.43 0.02 -10.48
CA MET A 100 -1.83 1.42 -10.56
C MET A 100 -2.22 1.80 -12.00
N ARG A 101 -1.44 1.35 -12.97
CA ARG A 101 -1.75 1.59 -14.39
C ARG A 101 -3.08 0.98 -14.81
N ASP A 102 -3.43 -0.16 -14.23
CA ASP A 102 -4.67 -0.86 -14.52
C ASP A 102 -5.84 -0.36 -13.66
N GLY A 103 -5.64 0.70 -12.87
CA GLY A 103 -6.69 1.28 -12.05
C GLY A 103 -7.04 0.45 -10.81
N PHE A 104 -6.12 -0.43 -10.37
CA PHE A 104 -6.32 -1.32 -9.22
C PHE A 104 -7.50 -2.27 -9.37
N THR A 105 -7.82 -2.64 -10.60
CA THR A 105 -8.79 -3.70 -10.85
C THR A 105 -8.17 -5.06 -10.54
N VAL A 106 -8.97 -5.97 -10.04
CA VAL A 106 -8.53 -7.29 -9.66
C VAL A 106 -9.03 -8.33 -10.65
#